data_89ffa2d0e524c0c6aabd43c3c21fb678
#
_entry.id   89ffa2d0e524c0c6aabd43c3c21fb678
#
_cell.length_a   1.000
_cell.length_b   1.000
_cell.length_c   1.000
_cell.angle_alpha   90.00
_cell.angle_beta   90.00
_cell.angle_gamma   90.00
#
_symmetry.space_group_name_H-M   'P 1'
#
loop_
_entity.id
_entity.type
_entity.pdbx_description
1 polymer ?
#
loop_
_entity_poly.entity_id
_entity_poly.type
_entity_poly.pdbx_seq_one_letter_code
_entity_poly.pdbx_strand_id
1 'polypeptide(L)'
;MFKEFVMSEKLGAGERLYQAFIRRFVIVLCSFCLAAAVLAVPFTLAWLYQSGDLAIDRAIGAQEGDGFALYGPGWGLEEREAQPYKLKLYAGRKPDVLVLGSSSALSLRSSVFSGSMVNMAGTASSLSTLRASLDAALRIHKPQAIILA
;
A
#
# COMPACT_ATOMS: atom_id res chain seq x y z
N MET A 1 6.27 -6.60 -69.64
CA MET A 1 4.95 -7.05 -69.16
C MET A 1 5.01 -8.33 -68.30
N PHE A 2 5.61 -9.46 -68.75
CA PHE A 2 5.67 -10.71 -67.94
C PHE A 2 6.53 -10.58 -66.67
N LYS A 3 7.69 -9.91 -66.72
CA LYS A 3 8.57 -9.70 -65.56
C LYS A 3 7.95 -8.83 -64.47
N GLU A 4 7.14 -7.82 -64.81
CA GLU A 4 6.47 -6.97 -63.84
C GLU A 4 5.35 -7.69 -63.10
N PHE A 5 4.62 -8.58 -63.81
CA PHE A 5 3.57 -9.37 -63.20
C PHE A 5 4.13 -10.38 -62.18
N VAL A 6 5.22 -11.07 -62.53
CA VAL A 6 5.91 -12.02 -61.59
C VAL A 6 6.51 -11.29 -60.37
N MET A 7 6.98 -10.05 -60.53
CA MET A 7 7.54 -9.26 -59.45
C MET A 7 6.45 -8.74 -58.48
N SER A 8 5.30 -8.35 -59.03
CA SER A 8 4.12 -7.96 -58.25
C SER A 8 3.54 -9.11 -57.43
N GLU A 9 3.49 -10.32 -58.01
CA GLU A 9 3.02 -11.51 -57.32
C GLU A 9 3.97 -11.98 -56.17
N LYS A 10 5.29 -11.84 -56.35
CA LYS A 10 6.29 -12.13 -55.33
C LYS A 10 6.26 -11.09 -54.17
N LEU A 11 6.00 -9.81 -54.48
CA LEU A 11 5.83 -8.77 -53.44
C LEU A 11 4.60 -9.06 -52.61
N GLY A 12 3.46 -9.41 -53.20
CA GLY A 12 2.24 -9.77 -52.47
C GLY A 12 2.36 -11.03 -51.61
N ALA A 13 3.18 -12.01 -52.06
CA ALA A 13 3.48 -13.21 -51.25
C ALA A 13 4.36 -12.89 -50.02
N GLY A 14 5.37 -12.05 -50.19
CA GLY A 14 6.24 -11.59 -49.10
C GLY A 14 5.47 -10.80 -48.03
N GLU A 15 4.58 -9.94 -48.45
CA GLU A 15 3.74 -9.15 -47.55
C GLU A 15 2.79 -10.03 -46.73
N ARG A 16 2.17 -11.02 -47.33
CA ARG A 16 1.32 -12.01 -46.62
C ARG A 16 2.10 -12.84 -45.62
N LEU A 17 3.33 -13.26 -45.95
CA LEU A 17 4.20 -13.97 -45.01
C LEU A 17 4.61 -13.09 -43.84
N TYR A 18 4.91 -11.83 -44.10
CA TYR A 18 5.26 -10.84 -43.05
C TYR A 18 4.08 -10.59 -42.12
N GLN A 19 2.88 -10.36 -42.63
CA GLN A 19 1.67 -10.20 -41.84
C GLN A 19 1.33 -11.44 -41.01
N ALA A 20 1.48 -12.63 -41.60
CA ALA A 20 1.30 -13.89 -40.87
C ALA A 20 2.31 -14.08 -39.74
N PHE A 21 3.57 -13.69 -39.97
CA PHE A 21 4.61 -13.70 -38.96
C PHE A 21 4.29 -12.72 -37.79
N ILE A 22 3.96 -11.44 -38.11
CA ILE A 22 3.59 -10.46 -37.10
C ILE A 22 2.40 -10.93 -36.28
N ARG A 23 1.34 -11.43 -36.94
CA ARG A 23 0.17 -11.94 -36.22
C ARG A 23 0.53 -13.07 -35.25
N ARG A 24 1.35 -14.04 -35.68
CA ARG A 24 1.81 -15.13 -34.81
C ARG A 24 2.66 -14.61 -33.65
N PHE A 25 3.57 -13.69 -33.92
CA PHE A 25 4.42 -13.08 -32.91
C PHE A 25 3.59 -12.34 -31.85
N VAL A 26 2.61 -11.51 -32.27
CA VAL A 26 1.72 -10.82 -31.34
C VAL A 26 0.91 -11.79 -30.51
N ILE A 27 0.36 -12.86 -31.10
CA ILE A 27 -0.39 -13.89 -30.36
C ILE A 27 0.50 -14.55 -29.30
N VAL A 28 1.71 -14.96 -29.65
CA VAL A 28 2.65 -15.59 -28.71
C VAL A 28 3.02 -14.61 -27.59
N LEU A 29 3.33 -13.37 -27.93
CA LEU A 29 3.67 -12.33 -26.95
C LEU A 29 2.50 -12.07 -26.00
N CYS A 30 1.30 -11.88 -26.52
CA CYS A 30 0.11 -11.68 -25.69
C CYS A 30 -0.19 -12.89 -24.81
N SER A 31 -0.04 -14.10 -25.32
CA SER A 31 -0.22 -15.33 -24.54
C SER A 31 0.80 -15.44 -23.40
N PHE A 32 2.05 -15.07 -23.65
CA PHE A 32 3.10 -15.06 -22.65
C PHE A 32 2.82 -14.01 -21.57
N CYS A 33 2.45 -12.79 -21.97
CA CYS A 33 2.08 -11.73 -21.03
C CYS A 33 0.87 -12.12 -20.18
N LEU A 34 -0.14 -12.72 -20.78
CA LEU A 34 -1.32 -13.23 -20.08
C LEU A 34 -0.96 -14.31 -19.07
N ALA A 35 -0.16 -15.30 -19.47
CA ALA A 35 0.30 -16.35 -18.57
C ALA A 35 1.11 -15.80 -17.40
N ALA A 36 2.02 -14.85 -17.66
CA ALA A 36 2.77 -14.16 -16.63
C ALA A 36 1.86 -13.38 -15.67
N ALA A 37 0.85 -12.67 -16.18
CA ALA A 37 -0.11 -11.94 -15.36
C ALA A 37 -0.97 -12.88 -14.49
N VAL A 38 -1.44 -14.01 -15.06
CA VAL A 38 -2.24 -15.02 -14.33
C VAL A 38 -1.46 -15.60 -13.15
N LEU A 39 -0.15 -15.71 -13.26
CA LEU A 39 0.70 -16.21 -12.18
C LEU A 39 1.10 -15.10 -11.20
N ALA A 40 1.52 -13.95 -11.71
CA ALA A 40 2.05 -12.86 -10.89
C ALA A 40 0.97 -12.14 -10.06
N VAL A 41 -0.21 -11.90 -10.65
CA VAL A 41 -1.27 -11.15 -9.97
C VAL A 41 -1.78 -11.83 -8.70
N PRO A 42 -2.17 -13.13 -8.71
CA PRO A 42 -2.60 -13.81 -7.49
C PRO A 42 -1.50 -13.89 -6.44
N PHE A 43 -0.26 -14.13 -6.86
CA PHE A 43 0.88 -14.16 -5.93
C PHE A 43 1.10 -12.80 -5.26
N THR A 44 1.08 -11.72 -6.05
CA THR A 44 1.22 -10.35 -5.52
C THR A 44 0.07 -9.99 -4.58
N LEU A 45 -1.17 -10.32 -4.95
CA LEU A 45 -2.34 -10.08 -4.10
C LEU A 45 -2.29 -10.89 -2.80
N ALA A 46 -1.87 -12.16 -2.87
CA ALA A 46 -1.70 -12.99 -1.68
C ALA A 46 -0.61 -12.43 -0.76
N TRP A 47 0.49 -11.96 -1.34
CA TRP A 47 1.57 -11.33 -0.58
C TRP A 47 1.13 -10.02 0.07
N LEU A 48 0.46 -9.11 -0.67
CA LEU A 48 -0.11 -7.87 -0.13
C LEU A 48 -1.16 -8.13 0.96
N TYR A 49 -1.92 -9.21 0.81
CA TYR A 49 -2.90 -9.62 1.82
C TYR A 49 -2.23 -10.15 3.09
N GLN A 50 -1.13 -10.89 2.97
CA GLN A 50 -0.37 -11.41 4.12
C GLN A 50 0.46 -10.31 4.82
N SER A 51 1.01 -9.36 4.05
CA SER A 51 1.78 -8.23 4.61
C SER A 51 0.90 -7.23 5.38
N GLY A 52 -0.42 -7.29 5.20
CA GLY A 52 -1.35 -6.33 5.82
C GLY A 52 -1.60 -5.07 5.00
N ASP A 53 -0.97 -4.94 3.83
CA ASP A 53 -1.10 -3.74 2.99
C ASP A 53 -2.53 -3.53 2.45
N LEU A 54 -3.35 -4.59 2.39
CA LEU A 54 -4.74 -4.51 1.94
C LEU A 54 -5.76 -4.38 3.07
N ALA A 55 -5.36 -4.55 4.34
CA ALA A 55 -6.30 -4.51 5.46
C ALA A 55 -5.65 -3.99 6.73
N ILE A 56 -6.11 -2.84 7.20
CA ILE A 56 -5.63 -2.16 8.42
C ILE A 56 -5.64 -3.13 9.64
N ASP A 57 -6.67 -3.95 9.76
CA ASP A 57 -6.80 -4.88 10.90
C ASP A 57 -5.70 -5.95 10.92
N ARG A 58 -5.19 -6.36 9.76
CA ARG A 58 -4.06 -7.30 9.66
C ARG A 58 -2.74 -6.64 9.96
N ALA A 59 -2.54 -5.41 9.50
CA ALA A 59 -1.35 -4.64 9.84
C ALA A 59 -1.24 -4.43 11.35
N ILE A 60 -2.36 -4.17 12.03
CA ILE A 60 -2.43 -4.04 13.48
C ILE A 60 -2.12 -5.39 14.15
N GLY A 61 -2.77 -6.49 13.74
CA GLY A 61 -2.51 -7.82 14.30
C GLY A 61 -1.06 -8.28 14.11
N ALA A 62 -0.43 -7.96 12.97
CA ALA A 62 0.97 -8.24 12.75
C ALA A 62 1.91 -7.41 13.63
N GLN A 63 1.50 -6.19 14.03
CA GLN A 63 2.26 -5.34 14.95
C GLN A 63 2.05 -5.69 16.43
N GLU A 64 0.99 -6.40 16.77
CA GLU A 64 0.74 -6.91 18.12
C GLU A 64 1.55 -8.18 18.41
N GLY A 65 2.00 -8.88 17.37
CA GLY A 65 2.93 -10.00 17.48
C GLY A 65 4.40 -9.54 17.52
N ASP A 66 5.32 -10.48 17.76
CA ASP A 66 6.77 -10.22 17.77
C ASP A 66 7.37 -9.93 16.38
N GLY A 67 6.54 -9.79 15.35
CA GLY A 67 6.95 -9.50 13.99
C GLY A 67 6.87 -8.00 13.68
N PHE A 68 7.95 -7.46 13.13
CA PHE A 68 7.93 -6.13 12.52
C PHE A 68 7.16 -6.19 11.20
N ALA A 69 5.88 -5.85 11.21
CA ALA A 69 5.20 -5.49 9.98
C ALA A 69 5.57 -4.04 9.65
N LEU A 70 6.45 -3.86 8.67
CA LEU A 70 6.58 -2.58 7.99
C LEU A 70 5.28 -2.39 7.18
N TYR A 71 4.40 -1.55 7.68
CA TYR A 71 3.34 -0.99 6.85
C TYR A 71 4.06 -0.18 5.75
N GLY A 72 4.05 -0.73 4.54
CA GLY A 72 4.81 -0.17 3.44
C GLY A 72 4.36 1.24 3.11
N PRO A 73 5.26 2.23 3.10
CA PRO A 73 4.92 3.60 2.74
C PRO A 73 4.50 3.74 1.27
N GLY A 74 4.49 2.66 0.50
CA GLY A 74 4.17 2.67 -0.92
C GLY A 74 2.72 2.99 -1.27
N TRP A 75 1.80 2.90 -0.34
CA TRP A 75 0.38 3.21 -0.55
C TRP A 75 -0.04 4.45 0.22
N GLY A 76 0.88 5.44 0.31
CA GLY A 76 0.56 6.75 0.84
C GLY A 76 -0.53 6.65 1.90
N LEU A 77 -0.16 6.44 3.15
CA LEU A 77 -1.03 6.83 4.23
C LEU A 77 -1.25 8.33 4.06
N GLU A 78 -2.12 8.69 3.14
CA GLU A 78 -2.71 10.01 3.13
C GLU A 78 -3.19 10.26 4.54
N GLU A 79 -3.08 11.47 5.04
CA GLU A 79 -3.51 11.85 6.41
C GLU A 79 -4.88 11.27 6.77
N ARG A 80 -5.73 11.05 5.76
CA ARG A 80 -7.05 10.43 5.86
C ARG A 80 -7.07 8.99 6.36
N GLU A 81 -6.08 8.17 6.01
CA GLU A 81 -6.02 6.75 6.36
C GLU A 81 -5.15 6.51 7.60
N ALA A 82 -4.17 7.38 7.85
CA ALA A 82 -3.31 7.29 9.02
C ALA A 82 -4.10 7.44 10.33
N GLN A 83 -5.12 8.28 10.36
CA GLN A 83 -5.92 8.50 11.56
C GLN A 83 -6.74 7.26 11.97
N PRO A 84 -7.53 6.61 11.08
CA PRO A 84 -8.24 5.38 11.43
C PRO A 84 -7.31 4.26 11.90
N TYR A 85 -6.17 4.07 11.24
CA TYR A 85 -5.17 3.09 11.62
C TYR A 85 -4.65 3.33 13.04
N LYS A 86 -4.20 4.56 13.33
CA LYS A 86 -3.65 4.90 14.65
C LYS A 86 -4.70 4.86 15.76
N LEU A 87 -5.96 5.21 15.47
CA LEU A 87 -7.06 5.06 16.42
C LEU A 87 -7.38 3.59 16.73
N LYS A 88 -7.34 2.71 15.73
CA LYS A 88 -7.50 1.27 15.96
C LYS A 88 -6.36 0.70 16.78
N LEU A 89 -5.11 1.08 16.48
CA LEU A 89 -3.94 0.68 17.25
C LEU A 89 -4.06 1.17 18.71
N TYR A 90 -4.51 2.41 18.91
CA TYR A 90 -4.77 2.97 20.23
C TYR A 90 -5.86 2.19 20.99
N ALA A 91 -6.94 1.83 20.30
CA ALA A 91 -8.04 1.06 20.88
C ALA A 91 -7.59 -0.35 21.35
N GLY A 92 -6.75 -1.01 20.56
CA GLY A 92 -6.19 -2.33 20.90
C GLY A 92 -5.23 -2.28 22.08
N ARG A 93 -4.32 -1.30 22.09
CA ARG A 93 -3.25 -1.20 23.08
C ARG A 93 -3.63 -0.55 24.40
N LYS A 94 -4.62 0.35 24.40
CA LYS A 94 -5.05 1.13 25.57
C LYS A 94 -3.86 1.69 26.37
N PRO A 95 -3.01 2.52 25.74
CA PRO A 95 -1.72 2.90 26.30
C PRO A 95 -1.84 3.86 27.49
N ASP A 96 -0.79 3.89 28.32
CA ASP A 96 -0.67 4.85 29.42
C ASP A 96 -0.36 6.25 28.89
N VAL A 97 0.38 6.35 27.79
CA VAL A 97 0.81 7.63 27.21
C VAL A 97 0.30 7.74 25.77
N LEU A 98 -0.41 8.82 25.49
CA LEU A 98 -0.84 9.21 24.15
C LEU A 98 -0.01 10.39 23.66
N VAL A 99 0.62 10.25 22.50
CA VAL A 99 1.31 11.35 21.81
C VAL A 99 0.47 11.81 20.63
N LEU A 100 0.16 13.09 20.58
CA LEU A 100 -0.54 13.77 19.48
C LEU A 100 0.28 14.96 19.02
N GLY A 101 0.23 15.28 17.75
CA GLY A 101 0.93 16.46 17.24
C GLY A 101 1.29 16.37 15.77
N SER A 102 2.21 17.24 15.38
CA SER A 102 2.74 17.30 14.02
C SER A 102 3.71 16.16 13.69
N SER A 103 4.25 16.16 12.49
CA SER A 103 5.25 15.16 12.07
C SER A 103 6.55 15.22 12.90
N SER A 104 6.83 16.31 13.58
CA SER A 104 8.00 16.43 14.49
C SER A 104 7.93 15.44 15.66
N ALA A 105 6.74 15.15 16.17
CA ALA A 105 6.56 14.20 17.25
C ALA A 105 6.64 12.73 16.82
N LEU A 106 6.75 12.42 15.52
CA LEU A 106 6.92 11.04 15.03
C LEU A 106 8.20 10.37 15.54
N SER A 107 9.21 11.14 15.88
CA SER A 107 10.49 10.66 16.43
C SER A 107 10.40 10.12 17.86
N LEU A 108 9.33 10.44 18.58
CA LEU A 108 9.12 9.96 19.94
C LEU A 108 8.83 8.46 19.94
N ARG A 109 9.66 7.70 20.62
CA ARG A 109 9.58 6.23 20.70
C ARG A 109 9.14 5.76 22.08
N SER A 110 8.49 4.60 22.13
CA SER A 110 8.04 3.98 23.38
C SER A 110 9.18 3.72 24.37
N SER A 111 10.41 3.50 23.88
CA SER A 111 11.59 3.28 24.73
C SER A 111 11.97 4.46 25.66
N VAL A 112 11.42 5.64 25.40
CA VAL A 112 11.65 6.85 26.23
C VAL A 112 10.72 6.88 27.45
N PHE A 113 9.67 6.05 27.46
CA PHE A 113 8.62 6.06 28.48
C PHE A 113 8.67 4.78 29.30
N SER A 114 8.38 4.87 30.59
CA SER A 114 8.28 3.71 31.48
C SER A 114 6.98 2.91 31.32
N GLY A 115 5.97 3.49 30.65
CA GLY A 115 4.68 2.88 30.38
C GLY A 115 4.44 2.60 28.89
N SER A 116 3.33 1.98 28.58
CA SER A 116 2.90 1.75 27.20
C SER A 116 2.56 3.07 26.51
N MET A 117 3.03 3.24 25.27
CA MET A 117 2.83 4.47 24.52
C MET A 117 2.30 4.19 23.11
N VAL A 118 1.36 5.00 22.65
CA VAL A 118 0.96 5.08 21.25
C VAL A 118 1.21 6.48 20.70
N ASN A 119 1.97 6.53 19.61
CA ASN A 119 2.28 7.77 18.92
C ASN A 119 1.31 7.98 17.76
N MET A 120 0.37 8.91 17.94
CA MET A 120 -0.59 9.34 16.93
C MET A 120 -0.16 10.63 16.20
N ALA A 121 1.08 11.08 16.38
CA ALA A 121 1.59 12.25 15.67
C ALA A 121 1.55 12.06 14.14
N GLY A 122 1.48 13.19 13.42
CA GLY A 122 1.34 13.19 11.95
C GLY A 122 -0.08 12.91 11.45
N THR A 123 -1.07 12.74 12.35
CA THR A 123 -2.49 12.60 11.96
C THR A 123 -3.24 13.92 11.99
N ALA A 124 -2.60 14.99 12.44
CA ALA A 124 -3.21 16.29 12.61
C ALA A 124 -2.43 17.35 11.84
N SER A 125 -3.05 17.90 10.80
CA SER A 125 -2.54 19.02 10.00
C SER A 125 -3.01 20.39 10.53
N SER A 126 -3.97 20.41 11.45
CA SER A 126 -4.56 21.61 12.02
C SER A 126 -5.02 21.39 13.47
N LEU A 127 -5.26 22.47 14.20
CA LEU A 127 -5.81 22.41 15.56
C LEU A 127 -7.18 21.73 15.61
N SER A 128 -8.00 21.91 14.58
CA SER A 128 -9.31 21.25 14.49
C SER A 128 -9.18 19.74 14.33
N THR A 129 -8.27 19.26 13.49
CA THR A 129 -7.99 17.83 13.32
C THR A 129 -7.31 17.24 14.55
N LEU A 130 -6.42 17.99 15.21
CA LEU A 130 -5.82 17.58 16.48
C LEU A 130 -6.88 17.37 17.57
N ARG A 131 -7.80 18.32 17.71
CA ARG A 131 -8.92 18.23 18.67
C ARG A 131 -9.83 17.04 18.35
N ALA A 132 -10.19 16.84 17.08
CA ALA A 132 -11.00 15.71 16.66
C ALA A 132 -10.33 14.38 16.98
N SER A 133 -9.02 14.25 16.74
CA SER A 133 -8.23 13.06 17.05
C SER A 133 -8.16 12.80 18.56
N LEU A 134 -7.98 13.87 19.36
CA LEU A 134 -7.98 13.79 20.81
C LEU A 134 -9.34 13.34 21.34
N ASP A 135 -10.43 13.98 20.89
CA ASP A 135 -11.78 13.65 21.32
C ASP A 135 -12.14 12.19 20.96
N ALA A 136 -11.73 11.73 19.76
CA ALA A 136 -11.93 10.35 19.32
C ALA A 136 -11.14 9.36 20.20
N ALA A 137 -9.89 9.65 20.51
CA ALA A 137 -9.05 8.82 21.38
C ALA A 137 -9.61 8.73 22.80
N LEU A 138 -10.00 9.86 23.39
CA LEU A 138 -10.55 9.92 24.76
C LEU A 138 -11.89 9.21 24.92
N ARG A 139 -12.67 9.06 23.85
CA ARG A 139 -13.89 8.23 23.86
C ARG A 139 -13.59 6.73 23.95
N ILE A 140 -12.44 6.30 23.45
CA ILE A 140 -12.02 4.91 23.45
C ILE A 140 -11.37 4.54 24.78
N HIS A 141 -10.38 5.32 25.22
CA HIS A 141 -9.60 5.09 26.42
C HIS A 141 -9.06 6.41 26.97
N LYS A 142 -8.95 6.53 28.28
CA LYS A 142 -8.32 7.68 28.95
C LYS A 142 -6.89 7.32 29.34
N PRO A 143 -5.86 7.85 28.67
CA PRO A 143 -4.48 7.61 29.02
C PRO A 143 -4.12 8.36 30.33
N GLN A 144 -3.04 7.95 30.99
CA GLN A 144 -2.51 8.63 32.18
C GLN A 144 -1.85 9.97 31.82
N ALA A 145 -1.23 10.04 30.64
CA ALA A 145 -0.59 11.25 30.15
C ALA A 145 -0.87 11.48 28.65
N ILE A 146 -0.99 12.75 28.28
CA ILE A 146 -1.14 13.18 26.88
C ILE A 146 -0.01 14.17 26.58
N ILE A 147 0.74 13.90 25.52
CA ILE A 147 1.80 14.78 25.03
C ILE A 147 1.31 15.42 23.74
N LEU A 148 1.31 16.74 23.72
CA LEU A 148 1.01 17.54 22.54
C LEU A 148 2.31 18.18 22.03
N ALA A 149 2.72 17.91 20.77
CA ALA A 149 3.99 18.38 20.21
C ALA A 149 3.88 18.78 18.72
#